data_9321f60c66950d57151ae684033f2827
#
_entry.id   9321f60c66950d57151ae684033f2827
#
_cell.length_a   1.000
_cell.length_b   1.000
_cell.length_c   1.000
_cell.angle_alpha   90.00
_cell.angle_beta   90.00
_cell.angle_gamma   90.00
#
_symmetry.space_group_name_H-M   'P 1'
#
loop_
_entity.id
_entity.type
_entity.pdbx_description
1 polymer ?
#
loop_
_entity_poly.entity_id
_entity_poly.type
_entity_poly.pdbx_seq_one_letter_code
_entity_poly.pdbx_strand_id
1 'polypeptide(L)'
;GIVGSTAEASIESCTADFGGSLLVPKGGEATCNAGIVCGNSGSSITDCTAKFTGDASIESNGAISFGGAVGSLSGVGECAVSLVSTEMGGTVKIAQGDEYSDVHVGGVFGSASNATASACDALLSGDIEISSNVADGTTNVNVGGVCGKSGMLTAGCHAEWTESAHVKIASDRSNFGGVTGLTQAESNYAFLVGCYA
;
A
#
# COMPACT_ATOMS: atom_id res chain seq x y z
N GLY A 1 7.34 -5.57 10.87
CA GLY A 1 5.96 -6.05 10.83
C GLY A 1 5.74 -7.28 11.69
N ILE A 2 4.49 -7.66 11.90
CA ILE A 2 4.15 -8.87 12.65
C ILE A 2 4.48 -10.12 11.83
N VAL A 3 4.13 -10.10 10.53
CA VAL A 3 4.34 -11.21 9.60
C VAL A 3 5.06 -10.72 8.35
N GLY A 4 6.11 -11.42 7.95
CA GLY A 4 6.81 -11.10 6.69
C GLY A 4 5.98 -11.51 5.47
N SER A 5 5.52 -12.77 5.44
CA SER A 5 4.66 -13.30 4.37
C SER A 5 3.78 -14.42 4.89
N THR A 6 2.56 -14.52 4.36
CA THR A 6 1.66 -15.66 4.60
C THR A 6 1.03 -16.12 3.28
N ALA A 7 0.87 -17.41 3.11
CA ALA A 7 0.28 -18.00 1.90
C ALA A 7 -1.16 -18.53 2.13
N GLU A 8 -1.43 -19.16 3.29
CA GLU A 8 -2.70 -19.85 3.54
C GLU A 8 -3.28 -19.61 4.95
N ALA A 9 -2.66 -18.70 5.74
CA ALA A 9 -3.09 -18.40 7.09
C ALA A 9 -3.66 -16.99 7.19
N SER A 10 -4.88 -16.85 7.68
CA SER A 10 -5.49 -15.56 7.98
C SER A 10 -4.76 -14.85 9.12
N ILE A 11 -4.77 -13.52 9.07
CA ILE A 11 -4.29 -12.66 10.16
C ILE A 11 -5.51 -11.94 10.72
N GLU A 12 -5.79 -12.14 12.00
CA GLU A 12 -6.99 -11.62 12.63
C GLU A 12 -6.67 -10.95 13.98
N SER A 13 -7.39 -9.88 14.28
CA SER A 13 -7.37 -9.16 15.57
C SER A 13 -5.96 -8.81 16.05
N CYS A 14 -5.13 -8.32 15.13
CA CYS A 14 -3.74 -7.96 15.42
C CYS A 14 -3.58 -6.45 15.57
N THR A 15 -2.72 -6.05 16.50
CA THR A 15 -2.29 -4.66 16.64
C THR A 15 -0.78 -4.56 16.44
N ALA A 16 -0.36 -3.63 15.60
CA ALA A 16 1.05 -3.37 15.31
C ALA A 16 1.35 -1.88 15.42
N ASP A 17 2.38 -1.53 16.16
CA ASP A 17 2.92 -0.17 16.26
C ASP A 17 4.38 -0.17 15.81
N PHE A 18 4.73 0.74 14.91
CA PHE A 18 6.07 0.87 14.37
C PHE A 18 6.53 2.33 14.42
N GLY A 19 7.35 2.64 15.42
CA GLY A 19 7.97 3.97 15.60
C GLY A 19 9.47 4.02 15.25
N GLY A 20 10.01 2.95 14.70
CA GLY A 20 11.42 2.85 14.32
C GLY A 20 11.71 3.27 12.88
N SER A 21 12.90 2.90 12.38
CA SER A 21 13.30 3.15 11.00
C SER A 21 13.33 1.86 10.20
N LEU A 22 12.66 1.86 9.05
CA LEU A 22 12.74 0.81 8.03
C LEU A 22 13.66 1.28 6.90
N LEU A 23 14.80 0.61 6.72
CA LEU A 23 15.70 0.89 5.63
C LEU A 23 15.78 -0.34 4.71
N VAL A 24 15.36 -0.18 3.47
CA VAL A 24 15.55 -1.15 2.39
C VAL A 24 16.54 -0.51 1.40
N PRO A 25 17.82 -0.88 1.47
CA PRO A 25 18.83 -0.31 0.58
C PRO A 25 18.62 -0.81 -0.85
N LYS A 26 19.14 -0.08 -1.82
CA LYS A 26 19.08 -0.43 -3.22
C LYS A 26 19.55 -1.87 -3.43
N GLY A 27 18.62 -2.74 -3.79
CA GLY A 27 18.83 -4.16 -4.09
C GLY A 27 18.74 -4.44 -5.59
N GLY A 28 18.63 -5.71 -5.93
CA GLY A 28 18.35 -6.15 -7.31
C GLY A 28 16.91 -5.89 -7.74
N GLU A 29 16.47 -6.55 -8.79
CA GLU A 29 15.14 -6.43 -9.42
C GLU A 29 14.00 -7.10 -8.60
N ALA A 30 14.25 -7.47 -7.36
CA ALA A 30 13.25 -8.14 -6.52
C ALA A 30 12.15 -7.18 -6.07
N THR A 31 10.92 -7.67 -6.09
CA THR A 31 9.75 -6.93 -5.57
C THR A 31 9.90 -6.69 -4.06
N CYS A 32 9.66 -5.45 -3.65
CA CYS A 32 9.64 -5.06 -2.24
C CYS A 32 8.20 -4.86 -1.78
N ASN A 33 7.73 -5.72 -0.86
CA ASN A 33 6.43 -5.57 -0.22
C ASN A 33 6.62 -5.24 1.26
N ALA A 34 6.15 -4.08 1.69
CA ALA A 34 6.28 -3.63 3.06
C ALA A 34 4.94 -3.19 3.67
N GLY A 35 4.64 -3.70 4.84
CA GLY A 35 3.47 -3.36 5.65
C GLY A 35 3.74 -3.61 7.12
N ILE A 36 3.07 -2.88 8.00
CA ILE A 36 3.33 -2.97 9.44
C ILE A 36 2.77 -4.27 10.04
N VAL A 37 1.65 -4.74 9.54
CA VAL A 37 1.09 -6.05 9.91
C VAL A 37 1.71 -7.15 9.07
N CYS A 38 1.70 -7.03 7.76
CA CYS A 38 2.18 -8.05 6.85
C CYS A 38 2.84 -7.45 5.60
N GLY A 39 4.02 -7.97 5.22
CA GLY A 39 4.68 -7.56 3.98
C GLY A 39 3.93 -8.07 2.75
N ASN A 40 3.65 -9.38 2.70
CA ASN A 40 2.87 -10.00 1.61
C ASN A 40 1.89 -11.02 2.18
N SER A 41 0.62 -10.90 1.81
CA SER A 41 -0.40 -11.87 2.22
C SER A 41 -1.08 -12.52 1.03
N GLY A 42 -1.14 -13.85 1.07
CA GLY A 42 -1.98 -14.68 0.20
C GLY A 42 -3.33 -15.04 0.82
N SER A 43 -3.67 -14.48 1.98
CA SER A 43 -4.87 -14.80 2.75
C SER A 43 -5.51 -13.54 3.33
N SER A 44 -6.66 -13.70 3.96
CA SER A 44 -7.43 -12.60 4.51
C SER A 44 -6.77 -11.95 5.73
N ILE A 45 -6.98 -10.64 5.87
CA ILE A 45 -6.55 -9.83 7.01
C ILE A 45 -7.77 -9.10 7.54
N THR A 46 -8.12 -9.35 8.81
CA THR A 46 -9.36 -8.87 9.38
C THR A 46 -9.14 -8.32 10.79
N ASP A 47 -9.87 -7.24 11.12
CA ASP A 47 -9.90 -6.65 12.46
C ASP A 47 -8.49 -6.31 12.98
N CYS A 48 -7.66 -5.70 12.14
CA CYS A 48 -6.29 -5.35 12.51
C CYS A 48 -6.12 -3.84 12.60
N THR A 49 -5.24 -3.43 13.51
CA THR A 49 -4.85 -2.03 13.67
C THR A 49 -3.35 -1.88 13.44
N ALA A 50 -2.95 -0.93 12.61
CA ALA A 50 -1.55 -0.62 12.37
C ALA A 50 -1.26 0.87 12.58
N LYS A 51 -0.19 1.17 13.30
CA LYS A 51 0.29 2.52 13.51
C LYS A 51 1.72 2.64 13.05
N PHE A 52 1.97 3.59 12.13
CA PHE A 52 3.28 3.91 11.60
C PHE A 52 3.63 5.36 11.92
N THR A 53 4.55 5.56 12.85
CA THR A 53 5.05 6.89 13.26
C THR A 53 6.56 7.03 13.01
N GLY A 54 7.18 6.01 12.46
CA GLY A 54 8.60 5.98 12.14
C GLY A 54 8.92 6.47 10.73
N ASP A 55 10.14 6.16 10.28
CA ASP A 55 10.62 6.51 8.95
C ASP A 55 10.80 5.24 8.10
N ALA A 56 10.34 5.25 6.87
CA ALA A 56 10.63 4.23 5.88
C ALA A 56 11.42 4.84 4.71
N SER A 57 12.54 4.22 4.37
CA SER A 57 13.33 4.56 3.18
C SER A 57 13.53 3.30 2.37
N ILE A 58 12.92 3.24 1.19
CA ILE A 58 12.92 2.07 0.32
C ILE A 58 13.54 2.45 -1.02
N GLU A 59 14.63 1.78 -1.37
CA GLU A 59 15.25 1.89 -2.69
C GLU A 59 15.22 0.54 -3.39
N SER A 60 14.61 0.47 -4.56
CA SER A 60 14.51 -0.79 -5.32
C SER A 60 14.51 -0.55 -6.83
N ASN A 61 15.00 -1.52 -7.56
CA ASN A 61 14.83 -1.61 -9.00
C ASN A 61 13.59 -2.47 -9.37
N GLY A 62 13.08 -3.27 -8.45
CA GLY A 62 11.85 -4.02 -8.63
C GLY A 62 10.59 -3.26 -8.20
N ALA A 63 9.44 -3.86 -8.40
CA ALA A 63 8.17 -3.26 -7.98
C ALA A 63 8.12 -3.03 -6.46
N ILE A 64 7.49 -1.93 -6.05
CA ILE A 64 7.37 -1.57 -4.64
C ILE A 64 5.89 -1.47 -4.27
N SER A 65 5.50 -2.18 -3.22
CA SER A 65 4.18 -2.06 -2.63
C SER A 65 4.31 -1.74 -1.14
N PHE A 66 3.91 -0.55 -0.74
CA PHE A 66 3.93 -0.09 0.64
C PHE A 66 2.51 0.20 1.13
N GLY A 67 2.13 -0.40 2.25
CA GLY A 67 0.87 -0.14 2.91
C GLY A 67 1.04 0.05 4.41
N GLY A 68 0.21 0.90 5.02
CA GLY A 68 0.22 1.09 6.47
C GLY A 68 0.02 -0.22 7.24
N ALA A 69 -0.84 -1.09 6.77
CA ALA A 69 -0.99 -2.44 7.32
C ALA A 69 -0.32 -3.50 6.45
N VAL A 70 -0.57 -3.51 5.13
CA VAL A 70 -0.18 -4.61 4.25
C VAL A 70 0.55 -4.08 3.00
N GLY A 71 1.72 -4.62 2.71
CA GLY A 71 2.43 -4.27 1.48
C GLY A 71 1.69 -4.74 0.24
N SER A 72 1.48 -6.04 0.11
CA SER A 72 0.79 -6.64 -1.04
C SER A 72 -0.15 -7.76 -0.63
N LEU A 73 -1.26 -7.86 -1.35
CA LEU A 73 -2.21 -8.96 -1.29
C LEU A 73 -2.20 -9.69 -2.63
N SER A 74 -1.75 -10.93 -2.63
CA SER A 74 -1.63 -11.74 -3.84
C SER A 74 -1.91 -13.20 -3.53
N GLY A 75 -3.17 -13.59 -3.49
CA GLY A 75 -3.58 -14.97 -3.20
C GLY A 75 -4.12 -15.71 -4.41
N VAL A 76 -4.05 -17.04 -4.36
CA VAL A 76 -4.77 -17.95 -5.27
C VAL A 76 -6.14 -18.19 -4.66
N GLY A 77 -7.07 -17.26 -4.83
CA GLY A 77 -8.41 -17.32 -4.25
C GLY A 77 -8.90 -15.93 -3.83
N GLU A 78 -10.06 -15.90 -3.19
CA GLU A 78 -10.59 -14.65 -2.66
C GLU A 78 -9.89 -14.26 -1.37
N CYS A 79 -8.98 -13.30 -1.46
CA CYS A 79 -8.43 -12.65 -0.28
C CYS A 79 -9.29 -11.44 0.09
N ALA A 80 -9.42 -11.17 1.37
CA ALA A 80 -10.15 -10.00 1.85
C ALA A 80 -9.33 -9.22 2.90
N VAL A 81 -9.34 -7.90 2.77
CA VAL A 81 -8.94 -7.00 3.86
C VAL A 81 -10.19 -6.33 4.38
N SER A 82 -10.51 -6.53 5.64
CA SER A 82 -11.73 -5.97 6.21
C SER A 82 -11.52 -5.50 7.65
N LEU A 83 -12.20 -4.43 8.02
CA LEU A 83 -12.14 -3.86 9.37
C LEU A 83 -10.68 -3.52 9.80
N VAL A 84 -9.88 -3.06 8.85
CA VAL A 84 -8.48 -2.70 9.12
C VAL A 84 -8.37 -1.19 9.27
N SER A 85 -7.82 -0.76 10.39
CA SER A 85 -7.57 0.65 10.68
C SER A 85 -6.09 0.96 10.71
N THR A 86 -5.70 2.05 10.07
CA THR A 86 -4.29 2.47 10.02
C THR A 86 -4.12 3.94 10.37
N GLU A 87 -3.01 4.25 11.03
CA GLU A 87 -2.51 5.61 11.25
C GLU A 87 -1.10 5.71 10.66
N MET A 88 -0.93 6.56 9.65
CA MET A 88 0.36 6.82 8.99
C MET A 88 0.80 8.25 9.29
N GLY A 89 1.54 8.42 10.38
CA GLY A 89 2.07 9.72 10.84
C GLY A 89 3.56 9.90 10.59
N GLY A 90 4.24 8.89 10.07
CA GLY A 90 5.68 8.91 9.79
C GLY A 90 6.03 9.34 8.37
N THR A 91 7.31 9.27 8.03
CA THR A 91 7.82 9.63 6.69
C THR A 91 8.03 8.37 5.85
N VAL A 92 7.50 8.33 4.65
CA VAL A 92 7.73 7.27 3.67
C VAL A 92 8.47 7.83 2.47
N LYS A 93 9.72 7.39 2.25
CA LYS A 93 10.55 7.77 1.11
C LYS A 93 10.77 6.56 0.23
N ILE A 94 10.40 6.68 -1.04
CA ILE A 94 10.54 5.61 -2.03
C ILE A 94 11.35 6.15 -3.21
N ALA A 95 12.43 5.44 -3.55
CA ALA A 95 13.21 5.69 -4.76
C ALA A 95 13.17 4.46 -5.67
N GLN A 96 12.51 4.60 -6.81
CA GLN A 96 12.49 3.57 -7.86
C GLN A 96 13.60 3.86 -8.87
N GLY A 97 14.48 2.89 -9.05
CA GLY A 97 15.70 3.07 -9.82
C GLY A 97 15.69 2.50 -11.23
N ASP A 98 14.69 1.67 -11.60
CA ASP A 98 14.67 0.96 -12.86
C ASP A 98 13.36 1.04 -13.63
N GLU A 99 13.47 0.71 -14.92
CA GLU A 99 12.41 0.67 -15.91
C GLU A 99 11.39 -0.45 -15.61
N TYR A 100 10.14 -0.24 -15.98
CA TYR A 100 9.05 -1.23 -16.00
C TYR A 100 8.52 -1.71 -14.64
N SER A 101 8.91 -1.11 -13.55
CA SER A 101 8.46 -1.54 -12.22
C SER A 101 7.57 -0.49 -11.55
N ASP A 102 6.36 -0.87 -11.18
CA ASP A 102 5.37 0.01 -10.58
C ASP A 102 5.62 0.25 -9.08
N VAL A 103 5.18 1.41 -8.61
CA VAL A 103 5.16 1.78 -7.19
C VAL A 103 3.72 1.96 -6.74
N HIS A 104 3.33 1.24 -5.69
CA HIS A 104 2.00 1.32 -5.10
C HIS A 104 2.09 1.68 -3.62
N VAL A 105 1.47 2.78 -3.22
CA VAL A 105 1.42 3.23 -1.82
C VAL A 105 -0.02 3.44 -1.38
N GLY A 106 -0.39 2.85 -0.27
CA GLY A 106 -1.72 3.01 0.32
C GLY A 106 -1.68 3.14 1.83
N GLY A 107 -2.63 3.84 2.39
CA GLY A 107 -2.76 3.96 3.84
C GLY A 107 -2.98 2.61 4.51
N VAL A 108 -3.75 1.71 3.91
CA VAL A 108 -3.98 0.36 4.42
C VAL A 108 -3.13 -0.66 3.68
N PHE A 109 -3.21 -0.73 2.35
CA PHE A 109 -2.41 -1.68 1.56
C PHE A 109 -1.85 -1.04 0.27
N GLY A 110 -0.61 -1.45 -0.08
CA GLY A 110 0.07 -0.95 -1.27
C GLY A 110 -0.60 -1.44 -2.54
N SER A 111 -0.69 -2.77 -2.72
CA SER A 111 -1.34 -3.37 -3.89
C SER A 111 -2.19 -4.58 -3.51
N ALA A 112 -3.22 -4.82 -4.29
CA ALA A 112 -4.05 -6.01 -4.20
C ALA A 112 -4.38 -6.53 -5.60
N SER A 113 -4.07 -7.80 -5.84
CA SER A 113 -4.52 -8.57 -7.00
C SER A 113 -5.51 -9.61 -6.53
N ASN A 114 -6.69 -9.69 -7.13
CA ASN A 114 -7.75 -10.64 -6.76
C ASN A 114 -8.18 -10.56 -5.28
N ALA A 115 -8.18 -9.36 -4.70
CA ALA A 115 -8.55 -9.16 -3.31
C ALA A 115 -9.62 -8.07 -3.17
N THR A 116 -10.47 -8.23 -2.17
CA THR A 116 -11.49 -7.23 -1.80
C THR A 116 -11.04 -6.45 -0.58
N ALA A 117 -11.37 -5.17 -0.53
CA ALA A 117 -11.23 -4.35 0.65
C ALA A 117 -12.59 -3.85 1.13
N SER A 118 -12.87 -3.94 2.41
CA SER A 118 -14.14 -3.47 2.95
C SER A 118 -14.01 -2.90 4.35
N ALA A 119 -14.72 -1.81 4.61
CA ALA A 119 -14.74 -1.15 5.91
C ALA A 119 -13.33 -0.93 6.48
N CYS A 120 -12.43 -0.42 5.66
CA CYS A 120 -11.06 -0.09 6.05
C CYS A 120 -10.93 1.42 6.23
N ASP A 121 -10.21 1.83 7.26
CA ASP A 121 -9.97 3.23 7.60
C ASP A 121 -8.49 3.55 7.58
N ALA A 122 -8.13 4.70 7.00
CA ALA A 122 -6.76 5.19 6.99
C ALA A 122 -6.72 6.67 7.41
N LEU A 123 -5.91 6.96 8.41
CA LEU A 123 -5.54 8.32 8.79
C LEU A 123 -4.10 8.60 8.33
N LEU A 124 -3.95 9.57 7.43
CA LEU A 124 -2.66 9.95 6.86
C LEU A 124 -2.30 11.36 7.34
N SER A 125 -1.26 11.45 8.13
CA SER A 125 -0.76 12.73 8.68
C SER A 125 0.75 12.93 8.45
N GLY A 126 1.42 11.95 7.86
CA GLY A 126 2.85 11.98 7.59
C GLY A 126 3.19 12.35 6.14
N ASP A 127 4.48 12.28 5.82
CA ASP A 127 5.01 12.64 4.52
C ASP A 127 5.19 11.40 3.64
N ILE A 128 4.79 11.48 2.37
CA ILE A 128 5.03 10.47 1.34
C ILE A 128 5.83 11.12 0.22
N GLU A 129 7.07 10.73 0.06
CA GLU A 129 7.97 11.20 -1.00
C GLU A 129 8.31 10.03 -1.93
N ILE A 130 7.95 10.14 -3.20
CA ILE A 130 8.24 9.11 -4.20
C ILE A 130 9.02 9.74 -5.34
N SER A 131 10.16 9.15 -5.68
CA SER A 131 10.93 9.50 -6.87
C SER A 131 11.11 8.28 -7.77
N SER A 132 10.85 8.46 -9.05
CA SER A 132 11.15 7.49 -10.10
C SER A 132 12.10 8.14 -11.09
N ASN A 133 13.29 7.59 -11.22
CA ASN A 133 14.33 8.09 -12.10
C ASN A 133 14.28 7.45 -13.50
N VAL A 134 13.13 6.97 -13.92
CA VAL A 134 12.97 6.26 -15.18
C VAL A 134 12.79 7.26 -16.33
N ALA A 135 13.72 7.25 -17.26
CA ALA A 135 13.80 8.23 -18.35
C ALA A 135 12.75 8.03 -19.46
N ASP A 136 12.02 6.92 -19.48
CA ASP A 136 11.11 6.58 -20.59
C ASP A 136 9.62 6.59 -20.22
N GLY A 137 9.27 6.95 -18.98
CA GLY A 137 7.90 7.14 -18.55
C GLY A 137 7.08 5.84 -18.45
N THR A 138 7.70 4.70 -18.21
CA THR A 138 7.01 3.39 -18.10
C THR A 138 6.60 3.03 -16.68
N THR A 139 7.28 3.55 -15.67
CA THR A 139 6.94 3.33 -14.26
C THR A 139 5.65 4.06 -13.87
N ASN A 140 4.68 3.34 -13.34
CA ASN A 140 3.48 3.95 -12.80
C ASN A 140 3.59 4.09 -11.28
N VAL A 141 3.33 5.28 -10.77
CA VAL A 141 3.24 5.55 -9.34
C VAL A 141 1.77 5.71 -8.98
N ASN A 142 1.27 4.86 -8.10
CA ASN A 142 -0.11 4.87 -7.66
C ASN A 142 -0.18 5.10 -6.16
N VAL A 143 -0.80 6.19 -5.74
CA VAL A 143 -0.96 6.57 -4.32
C VAL A 143 -2.43 6.72 -4.01
N GLY A 144 -2.91 6.02 -2.99
CA GLY A 144 -4.28 6.14 -2.51
C GLY A 144 -4.36 6.19 -0.99
N GLY A 145 -5.38 6.85 -0.47
CA GLY A 145 -5.57 6.95 0.98
C GLY A 145 -5.76 5.59 1.66
N VAL A 146 -6.49 4.69 1.04
CA VAL A 146 -6.63 3.30 1.53
C VAL A 146 -5.70 2.38 0.75
N CYS A 147 -5.70 2.46 -0.57
CA CYS A 147 -4.99 1.51 -1.40
C CYS A 147 -4.30 2.16 -2.61
N GLY A 148 -3.03 1.79 -2.85
CA GLY A 148 -2.31 2.25 -4.04
C GLY A 148 -2.89 1.66 -5.32
N LYS A 149 -3.05 0.33 -5.39
CA LYS A 149 -3.67 -0.38 -6.51
C LYS A 149 -4.66 -1.43 -6.00
N SER A 150 -5.91 -1.34 -6.46
CA SER A 150 -6.96 -2.33 -6.18
C SER A 150 -7.32 -3.12 -7.44
N GLY A 151 -7.34 -4.46 -7.31
CA GLY A 151 -7.66 -5.38 -8.41
C GLY A 151 -9.12 -5.80 -8.47
N MET A 152 -9.92 -5.59 -7.43
CA MET A 152 -11.32 -6.00 -7.36
C MET A 152 -12.22 -4.95 -6.71
N LEU A 153 -12.91 -5.33 -5.62
CA LEU A 153 -13.85 -4.47 -4.93
C LEU A 153 -13.18 -3.70 -3.80
N THR A 154 -13.41 -2.39 -3.74
CA THR A 154 -13.15 -1.57 -2.55
C THR A 154 -14.47 -0.95 -2.11
N ALA A 155 -14.96 -1.29 -0.93
CA ALA A 155 -16.31 -0.93 -0.48
C ALA A 155 -16.32 -0.37 0.95
N GLY A 156 -17.04 0.73 1.17
CA GLY A 156 -17.22 1.32 2.50
C GLY A 156 -15.92 1.69 3.19
N CYS A 157 -14.87 1.98 2.43
CA CYS A 157 -13.57 2.38 2.97
C CYS A 157 -13.47 3.90 3.08
N HIS A 158 -12.72 4.35 4.09
CA HIS A 158 -12.51 5.77 4.34
C HIS A 158 -11.03 6.09 4.44
N ALA A 159 -10.64 7.25 3.92
CA ALA A 159 -9.31 7.81 4.11
C ALA A 159 -9.42 9.26 4.55
N GLU A 160 -8.70 9.61 5.59
CA GLU A 160 -8.56 10.98 6.05
C GLU A 160 -7.13 11.48 5.82
N TRP A 161 -6.99 12.53 5.02
CA TRP A 161 -5.74 13.24 4.81
C TRP A 161 -5.75 14.50 5.66
N THR A 162 -4.91 14.56 6.68
CA THR A 162 -4.82 15.74 7.54
C THR A 162 -4.09 16.88 6.86
N GLU A 163 -4.22 18.10 7.38
CA GLU A 163 -3.49 19.27 6.87
C GLU A 163 -1.95 19.12 6.94
N SER A 164 -1.45 18.24 7.80
CA SER A 164 -0.02 17.94 7.91
C SER A 164 0.49 16.89 6.93
N ALA A 165 -0.39 16.19 6.23
CA ALA A 165 0.01 15.19 5.26
C ALA A 165 0.51 15.83 3.97
N HIS A 166 1.72 15.46 3.55
CA HIS A 166 2.29 15.94 2.30
C HIS A 166 2.63 14.76 1.38
N VAL A 167 2.18 14.84 0.13
CA VAL A 167 2.49 13.85 -0.89
C VAL A 167 3.25 14.52 -2.02
N LYS A 168 4.49 14.06 -2.23
CA LYS A 168 5.36 14.53 -3.29
C LYS A 168 5.72 13.38 -4.21
N ILE A 169 5.31 13.45 -5.46
CA ILE A 169 5.58 12.44 -6.47
C ILE A 169 6.38 13.07 -7.61
N ALA A 170 7.57 12.56 -7.84
CA ALA A 170 8.41 12.90 -8.98
C ALA A 170 8.46 11.68 -9.92
N SER A 171 7.49 11.61 -10.84
CA SER A 171 7.33 10.54 -11.83
C SER A 171 6.55 11.07 -13.02
N ASP A 172 6.83 10.57 -14.21
CA ASP A 172 6.13 10.95 -15.44
C ASP A 172 4.70 10.40 -15.51
N ARG A 173 4.42 9.29 -14.78
CA ARG A 173 3.09 8.69 -14.70
C ARG A 173 2.71 8.48 -13.24
N SER A 174 1.73 9.24 -12.80
CA SER A 174 1.23 9.10 -11.44
C SER A 174 -0.29 9.17 -11.38
N ASN A 175 -0.86 8.33 -10.53
CA ASN A 175 -2.26 8.35 -10.16
C ASN A 175 -2.35 8.61 -8.66
N PHE A 176 -3.07 9.65 -8.28
CA PHE A 176 -3.35 9.97 -6.89
C PHE A 176 -4.86 9.97 -6.67
N GLY A 177 -5.32 9.22 -5.66
CA GLY A 177 -6.72 9.15 -5.30
C GLY A 177 -6.93 9.30 -3.79
N GLY A 178 -7.99 9.98 -3.39
CA GLY A 178 -8.34 10.10 -1.97
C GLY A 178 -8.44 8.74 -1.28
N VAL A 179 -9.07 7.75 -1.92
CA VAL A 179 -9.18 6.38 -1.41
C VAL A 179 -8.27 5.42 -2.18
N THR A 180 -8.38 5.38 -3.49
CA THR A 180 -7.64 4.43 -4.35
C THR A 180 -6.87 5.16 -5.43
N GLY A 181 -5.57 4.90 -5.55
CA GLY A 181 -4.72 5.47 -6.60
C GLY A 181 -5.05 4.90 -7.97
N LEU A 182 -5.14 3.58 -8.09
CA LEU A 182 -5.51 2.89 -9.33
C LEU A 182 -6.49 1.76 -9.03
N THR A 183 -7.56 1.68 -9.80
CA THR A 183 -8.49 0.55 -9.79
C THR A 183 -8.38 -0.17 -11.13
N GLN A 184 -7.83 -1.38 -11.13
CA GLN A 184 -7.56 -2.15 -12.35
C GLN A 184 -7.72 -3.64 -12.08
N ALA A 185 -8.74 -4.26 -12.68
CA ALA A 185 -8.93 -5.70 -12.64
C ALA A 185 -8.07 -6.41 -13.69
N GLU A 186 -7.51 -7.56 -13.34
CA GLU A 186 -6.74 -8.40 -14.28
C GLU A 186 -7.66 -9.22 -15.21
N SER A 187 -8.81 -9.65 -14.72
CA SER A 187 -9.72 -10.53 -15.45
C SER A 187 -11.22 -10.23 -15.31
N ASN A 188 -11.60 -9.35 -14.40
CA ASN A 188 -13.00 -9.01 -14.10
C ASN A 188 -13.14 -7.49 -13.88
N TYR A 189 -14.33 -7.06 -13.47
CA TYR A 189 -14.58 -5.67 -13.17
C TYR A 189 -14.02 -5.32 -11.77
N ALA A 190 -13.36 -4.15 -11.67
CA ALA A 190 -13.00 -3.55 -10.40
C ALA A 190 -14.02 -2.46 -10.03
N PHE A 191 -14.43 -2.41 -8.77
CA PHE A 191 -15.45 -1.49 -8.29
C PHE A 191 -14.99 -0.72 -7.06
N LEU A 192 -15.39 0.54 -7.01
CA LEU A 192 -15.28 1.41 -5.84
C LEU A 192 -16.70 1.79 -5.39
N VAL A 193 -17.13 1.35 -4.21
CA VAL A 193 -18.51 1.51 -3.75
C VAL A 193 -18.57 2.09 -2.34
N GLY A 194 -19.29 3.20 -2.17
CA GLY A 194 -19.54 3.80 -0.86
C GLY A 194 -18.27 4.21 -0.10
N CYS A 195 -17.20 4.54 -0.82
CA CYS A 195 -15.96 5.02 -0.23
C CYS A 195 -15.89 6.54 -0.24
N TYR A 196 -15.16 7.13 0.72
CA TYR A 196 -14.97 8.57 0.80
C TYR A 196 -13.58 8.94 1.39
N ALA A 197 -13.17 10.17 1.10
CA ALA A 197 -11.91 10.74 1.55
C ALA A 197 -12.07 12.21 1.92
#